data_b2c325f5dba8ee4ea2ac78f9b2f8998e
#
_entry.id   b2c325f5dba8ee4ea2ac78f9b2f8998e
#
_cell.length_a   1.000
_cell.length_b   1.000
_cell.length_c   1.000
_cell.angle_alpha   90.00
_cell.angle_beta   90.00
_cell.angle_gamma   90.00
#
_symmetry.space_group_name_H-M   'P 1'
#
loop_
_entity.id
_entity.type
_entity.pdbx_description
1 polymer ?
#
loop_
_entity_poly.entity_id
_entity_poly.type
_entity_poly.pdbx_seq_one_letter_code
_entity_poly.pdbx_strand_id
1 'polypeptide(L)'
;APLKGSLYVIKGVYREMKTAHLREGIMQAVFTACACISILAVVLICVFLFANGLPTIGKIGPLKFLLGTTWKPGNDIYGILPMILGSLYVTAGAIIVGVPVGLLTAIYLSRFSTPAIKRVMLPAVQLLAGIPSVVYGFFGMIVLVPAVQAMVKSDFFKTVLHIKGGKGMSLFTASVLLGIMILPTIITVSKTSLDAVPESYYEGSLALGATHERSVFYAVLPAAKSGVLSAVILGIGRAIGETMAVVMVAGNQTWMPKGLFQGLRTMTSNIVIEMGYAADL
;
A
#
# COMPACT_ATOMS: atom_id res chain seq x y z
N ALA A 1 -42.76 -49.54 22.75
CA ALA A 1 -42.52 -48.13 23.19
C ALA A 1 -41.26 -47.42 22.66
N PRO A 2 -40.30 -48.05 21.87
CA PRO A 2 -39.11 -47.35 21.43
C PRO A 2 -39.26 -46.43 20.20
N LEU A 3 -40.34 -46.56 19.44
CA LEU A 3 -40.55 -45.80 18.17
C LEU A 3 -40.91 -44.30 18.36
N LYS A 4 -41.53 -43.92 19.46
CA LYS A 4 -41.93 -42.53 19.72
C LYS A 4 -40.74 -41.60 20.01
N GLY A 5 -39.65 -42.07 20.66
CA GLY A 5 -38.48 -41.30 20.96
C GLY A 5 -37.64 -40.95 19.71
N SER A 6 -37.53 -41.89 18.78
CA SER A 6 -36.82 -41.69 17.46
C SER A 6 -37.52 -40.62 16.62
N LEU A 7 -38.87 -40.58 16.60
CA LEU A 7 -39.63 -39.58 15.83
C LEU A 7 -39.47 -38.16 16.36
N TYR A 8 -39.30 -37.96 17.66
CA TYR A 8 -39.03 -36.66 18.26
C TYR A 8 -37.63 -36.14 17.94
N VAL A 9 -36.63 -37.02 17.96
CA VAL A 9 -35.24 -36.67 17.58
C VAL A 9 -35.17 -36.29 16.10
N ILE A 10 -35.79 -37.04 15.22
CA ILE A 10 -35.84 -36.76 13.76
C ILE A 10 -36.54 -35.42 13.50
N LYS A 11 -37.66 -35.13 14.17
CA LYS A 11 -38.37 -33.83 14.04
C LYS A 11 -37.52 -32.67 14.58
N GLY A 12 -36.77 -32.87 15.63
CA GLY A 12 -35.86 -31.86 16.22
C GLY A 12 -34.75 -31.52 15.21
N VAL A 13 -34.05 -32.53 14.69
CA VAL A 13 -32.98 -32.37 13.68
C VAL A 13 -33.52 -31.70 12.40
N TYR A 14 -34.69 -32.11 11.92
CA TYR A 14 -35.29 -31.50 10.74
C TYR A 14 -35.67 -30.03 10.94
N ARG A 15 -36.12 -29.66 12.14
CA ARG A 15 -36.43 -28.27 12.50
C ARG A 15 -35.16 -27.41 12.61
N GLU A 16 -34.10 -27.95 13.19
CA GLU A 16 -32.77 -27.28 13.24
C GLU A 16 -32.16 -27.09 11.85
N MET A 17 -32.22 -28.11 10.99
CA MET A 17 -31.77 -27.99 9.60
C MET A 17 -32.56 -26.91 8.83
N LYS A 18 -33.88 -26.87 8.98
CA LYS A 18 -34.72 -25.86 8.29
C LYS A 18 -34.45 -24.44 8.78
N THR A 19 -34.19 -24.28 10.09
CA THR A 19 -33.80 -22.96 10.64
C THR A 19 -32.37 -22.56 10.25
N ALA A 20 -31.45 -23.51 10.10
CA ALA A 20 -30.11 -23.27 9.60
C ALA A 20 -30.16 -22.80 8.13
N HIS A 21 -30.88 -23.50 7.25
CA HIS A 21 -31.05 -23.09 5.85
C HIS A 21 -31.73 -21.71 5.70
N LEU A 22 -32.69 -21.39 6.56
CA LEU A 22 -33.33 -20.08 6.54
C LEU A 22 -32.34 -18.96 6.95
N ARG A 23 -31.53 -19.22 7.97
CA ARG A 23 -30.48 -18.29 8.40
C ARG A 23 -29.40 -18.11 7.31
N GLU A 24 -28.96 -19.20 6.70
CA GLU A 24 -28.00 -19.17 5.58
C GLU A 24 -28.57 -18.38 4.40
N GLY A 25 -29.84 -18.60 4.02
CA GLY A 25 -30.50 -17.84 2.97
C GLY A 25 -30.61 -16.35 3.25
N ILE A 26 -30.96 -15.98 4.49
CA ILE A 26 -30.99 -14.57 4.92
C ILE A 26 -29.59 -13.97 4.88
N MET A 27 -28.57 -14.65 5.43
CA MET A 27 -27.19 -14.17 5.42
C MET A 27 -26.65 -14.01 4.01
N GLN A 28 -26.94 -14.98 3.12
CA GLN A 28 -26.57 -14.89 1.72
C GLN A 28 -27.23 -13.68 1.03
N ALA A 29 -28.51 -13.44 1.26
CA ALA A 29 -29.21 -12.28 0.72
C ALA A 29 -28.62 -10.96 1.24
N VAL A 30 -28.30 -10.87 2.54
CA VAL A 30 -27.66 -9.69 3.15
C VAL A 30 -26.28 -9.46 2.53
N PHE A 31 -25.43 -10.49 2.44
CA PHE A 31 -24.10 -10.34 1.84
C PHE A 31 -24.18 -9.95 0.36
N THR A 32 -25.11 -10.55 -0.39
CA THR A 32 -25.33 -10.19 -1.80
C THR A 32 -25.79 -8.74 -1.92
N ALA A 33 -26.73 -8.30 -1.10
CA ALA A 33 -27.18 -6.90 -1.09
C ALA A 33 -26.03 -5.94 -0.74
N CYS A 34 -25.25 -6.23 0.30
CA CYS A 34 -24.08 -5.42 0.65
C CYS A 34 -23.04 -5.35 -0.48
N ALA A 35 -22.77 -6.47 -1.14
CA ALA A 35 -21.86 -6.52 -2.29
C ALA A 35 -22.39 -5.68 -3.47
N CYS A 36 -23.68 -5.80 -3.80
CA CYS A 36 -24.31 -4.99 -4.85
C CYS A 36 -24.26 -3.50 -4.53
N ILE A 37 -24.57 -3.11 -3.29
CA ILE A 37 -24.50 -1.71 -2.85
C ILE A 37 -23.08 -1.18 -2.97
N SER A 38 -22.06 -1.95 -2.53
CA SER A 38 -20.66 -1.55 -2.63
C SER A 38 -20.22 -1.34 -4.08
N ILE A 39 -20.57 -2.26 -4.98
CA ILE A 39 -20.27 -2.14 -6.41
C ILE A 39 -20.98 -0.91 -7.01
N LEU A 40 -22.27 -0.73 -6.70
CA LEU A 40 -23.06 0.39 -7.18
C LEU A 40 -22.46 1.72 -6.71
N ALA A 41 -22.04 1.83 -5.44
CA ALA A 41 -21.40 3.03 -4.91
C ALA A 41 -20.11 3.38 -5.66
N VAL A 42 -19.24 2.40 -5.92
CA VAL A 42 -18.01 2.61 -6.70
C VAL A 42 -18.33 3.06 -8.13
N VAL A 43 -19.29 2.41 -8.79
CA VAL A 43 -19.72 2.80 -10.14
C VAL A 43 -20.26 4.23 -10.17
N LEU A 44 -21.11 4.60 -9.22
CA LEU A 44 -21.66 5.97 -9.12
C LEU A 44 -20.57 7.02 -8.92
N ILE A 45 -19.59 6.74 -8.04
CA ILE A 45 -18.43 7.62 -7.83
C ILE A 45 -17.65 7.79 -9.15
N CYS A 46 -17.35 6.71 -9.85
CA CYS A 46 -16.64 6.76 -11.13
C CYS A 46 -17.44 7.58 -12.17
N VAL A 47 -18.72 7.29 -12.33
CA VAL A 47 -19.59 8.01 -13.27
C VAL A 47 -19.62 9.49 -12.95
N PHE A 48 -19.79 9.86 -11.67
CA PHE A 48 -19.80 11.26 -11.23
C PHE A 48 -18.49 11.97 -11.55
N LEU A 49 -17.34 11.34 -11.23
CA LEU A 49 -16.02 11.92 -11.48
C LEU A 49 -15.75 12.10 -12.99
N PHE A 50 -16.10 11.13 -13.81
CA PHE A 50 -15.91 11.23 -15.25
C PHE A 50 -16.88 12.22 -15.88
N ALA A 51 -18.15 12.24 -15.47
CA ALA A 51 -19.14 13.17 -16.02
C ALA A 51 -18.78 14.64 -15.77
N ASN A 52 -18.16 14.95 -14.62
CA ASN A 52 -17.74 16.32 -14.29
C ASN A 52 -16.30 16.62 -14.75
N GLY A 53 -15.40 15.67 -14.66
CA GLY A 53 -13.97 15.88 -14.97
C GLY A 53 -13.66 15.92 -16.46
N LEU A 54 -14.29 15.07 -17.30
CA LEU A 54 -13.99 15.01 -18.73
C LEU A 54 -14.35 16.30 -19.49
N PRO A 55 -15.51 16.94 -19.28
CA PRO A 55 -15.82 18.22 -19.92
C PRO A 55 -14.81 19.31 -19.57
N THR A 56 -14.37 19.38 -18.31
CA THR A 56 -13.37 20.35 -17.84
C THR A 56 -12.01 20.12 -18.51
N ILE A 57 -11.55 18.86 -18.56
CA ILE A 57 -10.32 18.50 -19.28
C ILE A 57 -10.43 18.83 -20.77
N GLY A 58 -11.61 18.64 -21.37
CA GLY A 58 -11.88 19.00 -22.75
C GLY A 58 -11.75 20.50 -23.02
N LYS A 59 -12.23 21.36 -22.10
CA LYS A 59 -12.09 22.84 -22.20
C LYS A 59 -10.63 23.29 -22.09
N ILE A 60 -9.84 22.69 -21.17
CA ILE A 60 -8.41 23.03 -20.97
C ILE A 60 -7.55 22.51 -22.12
N GLY A 61 -7.94 21.41 -22.74
CA GLY A 61 -7.19 20.65 -23.73
C GLY A 61 -6.42 19.50 -23.10
N PRO A 62 -6.71 18.22 -23.49
CA PRO A 62 -6.16 17.03 -22.84
C PRO A 62 -4.63 16.99 -22.80
N LEU A 63 -3.98 17.34 -23.91
CA LEU A 63 -2.51 17.36 -23.99
C LEU A 63 -1.89 18.45 -23.11
N LYS A 64 -2.50 19.64 -23.07
CA LYS A 64 -2.05 20.74 -22.23
C LYS A 64 -2.21 20.42 -20.75
N PHE A 65 -3.29 19.75 -20.39
CA PHE A 65 -3.55 19.29 -19.02
C PHE A 65 -2.55 18.22 -18.60
N LEU A 66 -2.36 17.15 -19.39
CA LEU A 66 -1.49 16.02 -19.03
C LEU A 66 0.00 16.35 -19.10
N LEU A 67 0.44 17.10 -20.12
CA LEU A 67 1.86 17.39 -20.36
C LEU A 67 2.29 18.77 -19.86
N GLY A 68 1.36 19.56 -19.34
CA GLY A 68 1.67 20.88 -18.77
C GLY A 68 2.57 20.74 -17.54
N THR A 69 3.61 21.57 -17.48
CA THR A 69 4.61 21.55 -16.41
C THR A 69 4.36 22.56 -15.29
N THR A 70 3.31 23.37 -15.42
CA THR A 70 2.99 24.43 -14.47
C THR A 70 1.57 24.27 -13.95
N TRP A 71 1.44 24.30 -12.64
CA TRP A 71 0.15 24.28 -11.93
C TRP A 71 -0.06 25.63 -11.22
N LYS A 72 -0.99 26.44 -11.72
CA LYS A 72 -1.40 27.73 -11.15
C LYS A 72 -2.89 27.95 -11.40
N PRO A 73 -3.79 27.36 -10.60
CA PRO A 73 -5.24 27.50 -10.80
C PRO A 73 -5.72 28.94 -10.83
N GLY A 74 -5.16 29.83 -10.02
CA GLY A 74 -5.51 31.26 -10.01
C GLY A 74 -5.21 32.02 -11.31
N ASN A 75 -4.50 31.42 -12.26
CA ASN A 75 -4.15 31.96 -13.57
C ASN A 75 -4.66 31.05 -14.71
N ASP A 76 -5.62 30.16 -14.44
CA ASP A 76 -6.17 29.18 -15.39
C ASP A 76 -5.13 28.28 -16.06
N ILE A 77 -4.02 27.97 -15.33
CA ILE A 77 -2.97 27.08 -15.82
C ILE A 77 -3.01 25.76 -15.04
N TYR A 78 -3.40 24.68 -15.73
CA TYR A 78 -3.66 23.37 -15.15
C TYR A 78 -2.78 22.29 -15.76
N GLY A 79 -1.47 22.31 -15.47
CA GLY A 79 -0.53 21.26 -15.92
C GLY A 79 -0.23 20.27 -14.80
N ILE A 80 -0.59 18.98 -14.96
CA ILE A 80 -0.44 17.97 -13.90
C ILE A 80 0.82 17.09 -14.02
N LEU A 81 1.65 17.28 -15.04
CA LEU A 81 2.85 16.47 -15.25
C LEU A 81 3.78 16.41 -14.03
N PRO A 82 4.05 17.51 -13.30
CA PRO A 82 4.89 17.46 -12.10
C PRO A 82 4.34 16.55 -11.01
N MET A 83 3.01 16.50 -10.85
CA MET A 83 2.34 15.65 -9.85
C MET A 83 2.35 14.18 -10.26
N ILE A 84 2.19 13.88 -11.55
CA ILE A 84 2.31 12.53 -12.10
C ILE A 84 3.72 12.00 -11.82
N LEU A 85 4.75 12.74 -12.21
CA LEU A 85 6.14 12.36 -11.97
C LEU A 85 6.47 12.32 -10.48
N GLY A 86 5.94 13.25 -9.69
CA GLY A 86 6.06 13.24 -8.24
C GLY A 86 5.54 11.95 -7.62
N SER A 87 4.34 11.52 -8.02
CA SER A 87 3.75 10.26 -7.54
C SER A 87 4.60 9.05 -7.94
N LEU A 88 5.07 9.00 -9.19
CA LEU A 88 5.90 7.90 -9.69
C LEU A 88 7.25 7.83 -8.95
N TYR A 89 7.91 8.95 -8.75
CA TYR A 89 9.21 8.98 -8.09
C TYR A 89 9.13 8.62 -6.61
N VAL A 90 8.12 9.13 -5.87
CA VAL A 90 7.94 8.76 -4.47
C VAL A 90 7.61 7.28 -4.34
N THR A 91 6.73 6.76 -5.19
CA THR A 91 6.38 5.33 -5.19
C THR A 91 7.58 4.46 -5.56
N ALA A 92 8.35 4.82 -6.58
CA ALA A 92 9.57 4.09 -6.95
C ALA A 92 10.59 4.07 -5.78
N GLY A 93 10.80 5.22 -5.14
CA GLY A 93 11.66 5.30 -3.96
C GLY A 93 11.15 4.45 -2.79
N ALA A 94 9.84 4.43 -2.54
CA ALA A 94 9.23 3.59 -1.51
C ALA A 94 9.42 2.09 -1.80
N ILE A 95 9.29 1.68 -3.07
CA ILE A 95 9.51 0.30 -3.53
C ILE A 95 10.97 -0.11 -3.34
N ILE A 96 11.92 0.74 -3.74
CA ILE A 96 13.36 0.46 -3.62
C ILE A 96 13.75 0.22 -2.16
N VAL A 97 13.15 0.92 -1.21
CA VAL A 97 13.42 0.75 0.22
C VAL A 97 12.55 -0.38 0.82
N GLY A 98 11.25 -0.34 0.59
CA GLY A 98 10.28 -1.18 1.28
C GLY A 98 10.26 -2.63 0.80
N VAL A 99 10.41 -2.89 -0.51
CA VAL A 99 10.32 -4.25 -1.04
C VAL A 99 11.48 -5.13 -0.58
N PRO A 100 12.75 -4.74 -0.68
CA PRO A 100 13.86 -5.58 -0.21
C PRO A 100 13.75 -5.87 1.29
N VAL A 101 13.50 -4.85 2.11
CA VAL A 101 13.38 -5.00 3.56
C VAL A 101 12.17 -5.88 3.92
N GLY A 102 11.02 -5.62 3.30
CA GLY A 102 9.79 -6.38 3.55
C GLY A 102 9.91 -7.84 3.14
N LEU A 103 10.47 -8.11 1.94
CA LEU A 103 10.64 -9.48 1.45
C LEU A 103 11.66 -10.28 2.28
N LEU A 104 12.82 -9.70 2.59
CA LEU A 104 13.81 -10.35 3.44
C LEU A 104 13.25 -10.64 4.85
N THR A 105 12.48 -9.72 5.41
CA THR A 105 11.79 -9.93 6.69
C THR A 105 10.76 -11.04 6.59
N ALA A 106 9.99 -11.11 5.49
CA ALA A 106 9.02 -12.18 5.26
C ALA A 106 9.69 -13.55 5.16
N ILE A 107 10.78 -13.66 4.39
CA ILE A 107 11.58 -14.89 4.27
C ILE A 107 12.14 -15.31 5.63
N TYR A 108 12.73 -14.36 6.37
CA TYR A 108 13.25 -14.61 7.71
C TYR A 108 12.15 -15.13 8.66
N LEU A 109 11.00 -14.45 8.71
CA LEU A 109 9.89 -14.84 9.56
C LEU A 109 9.24 -16.17 9.13
N SER A 110 9.25 -16.51 7.84
CA SER A 110 8.67 -17.75 7.35
C SER A 110 9.57 -18.95 7.67
N ARG A 111 10.87 -18.91 7.34
CA ARG A 111 11.74 -20.08 7.27
C ARG A 111 12.94 -20.09 8.24
N PHE A 112 13.38 -18.93 8.74
CA PHE A 112 14.60 -18.82 9.57
C PHE A 112 14.32 -18.49 11.04
N SER A 113 13.19 -17.88 11.37
CA SER A 113 12.93 -17.37 12.70
C SER A 113 12.45 -18.46 13.66
N THR A 114 12.87 -18.36 14.92
CA THR A 114 12.38 -19.23 16.00
C THR A 114 10.92 -18.91 16.36
N PRO A 115 10.17 -19.86 16.96
CA PRO A 115 8.80 -19.60 17.41
C PRO A 115 8.67 -18.42 18.37
N ALA A 116 9.69 -18.18 19.22
CA ALA A 116 9.71 -17.04 20.13
C ALA A 116 9.77 -15.70 19.38
N ILE A 117 10.64 -15.60 18.37
CA ILE A 117 10.75 -14.40 17.52
C ILE A 117 9.46 -14.16 16.73
N LYS A 118 8.87 -15.23 16.14
CA LYS A 118 7.59 -15.13 15.41
C LYS A 118 6.47 -14.56 16.29
N ARG A 119 6.41 -15.03 17.56
CA ARG A 119 5.37 -14.60 18.52
C ARG A 119 5.43 -13.11 18.83
N VAL A 120 6.60 -12.49 18.78
CA VAL A 120 6.78 -11.05 19.04
C VAL A 120 6.67 -10.22 17.75
N MET A 121 7.37 -10.66 16.69
CA MET A 121 7.48 -9.87 15.46
C MET A 121 6.19 -9.80 14.66
N LEU A 122 5.38 -10.87 14.59
CA LEU A 122 4.14 -10.85 13.83
C LEU A 122 3.12 -9.84 14.39
N PRO A 123 2.82 -9.83 15.69
CA PRO A 123 1.96 -8.79 16.26
C PRO A 123 2.54 -7.38 16.07
N ALA A 124 3.86 -7.19 16.19
CA ALA A 124 4.49 -5.89 15.96
C ALA A 124 4.25 -5.39 14.52
N VAL A 125 4.42 -6.26 13.52
CA VAL A 125 4.12 -5.94 12.11
C VAL A 125 2.63 -5.63 11.91
N GLN A 126 1.74 -6.37 12.57
CA GLN A 126 0.29 -6.13 12.50
C GLN A 126 -0.10 -4.80 13.16
N LEU A 127 0.52 -4.44 14.30
CA LEU A 127 0.32 -3.15 14.93
C LEU A 127 0.74 -2.00 14.02
N LEU A 128 1.88 -2.12 13.32
CA LEU A 128 2.28 -1.12 12.32
C LEU A 128 1.24 -0.97 11.20
N ALA A 129 0.59 -2.05 10.77
CA ALA A 129 -0.48 -1.97 9.77
C ALA A 129 -1.72 -1.19 10.27
N GLY A 130 -1.99 -1.22 11.58
CA GLY A 130 -3.12 -0.55 12.20
C GLY A 130 -2.91 0.94 12.50
N ILE A 131 -1.70 1.46 12.39
CA ILE A 131 -1.43 2.88 12.63
C ILE A 131 -2.04 3.74 11.51
N PRO A 132 -2.85 4.78 11.83
CA PRO A 132 -3.39 5.71 10.84
C PRO A 132 -2.28 6.44 10.08
N SER A 133 -2.44 6.68 8.77
CA SER A 133 -1.43 7.32 7.93
C SER A 133 -1.05 8.73 8.39
N VAL A 134 -2.00 9.46 8.97
CA VAL A 134 -1.75 10.79 9.57
C VAL A 134 -0.71 10.72 10.69
N VAL A 135 -0.74 9.67 11.53
CA VAL A 135 0.24 9.48 12.61
C VAL A 135 1.63 9.21 12.03
N TYR A 136 1.73 8.42 10.96
CA TYR A 136 2.98 8.24 10.21
C TYR A 136 3.49 9.56 9.63
N GLY A 137 2.61 10.37 9.05
CA GLY A 137 2.94 11.69 8.52
C GLY A 137 3.47 12.63 9.60
N PHE A 138 2.82 12.66 10.77
CA PHE A 138 3.24 13.45 11.92
C PHE A 138 4.60 12.98 12.47
N PHE A 139 4.79 11.68 12.63
CA PHE A 139 6.10 11.11 12.97
C PHE A 139 7.16 11.49 11.93
N GLY A 140 6.84 11.37 10.66
CA GLY A 140 7.71 11.76 9.56
C GLY A 140 8.13 13.22 9.65
N MET A 141 7.19 14.12 9.96
CA MET A 141 7.46 15.55 10.10
C MET A 141 8.35 15.89 11.31
N ILE A 142 8.12 15.22 12.46
CA ILE A 142 8.85 15.52 13.68
C ILE A 142 10.22 14.81 13.73
N VAL A 143 10.34 13.60 13.19
CA VAL A 143 11.53 12.76 13.32
C VAL A 143 12.31 12.68 12.01
N LEU A 144 11.65 12.25 10.91
CA LEU A 144 12.36 12.00 9.64
C LEU A 144 12.80 13.30 8.95
N VAL A 145 11.95 14.32 8.93
CA VAL A 145 12.27 15.61 8.28
C VAL A 145 13.50 16.26 8.91
N PRO A 146 13.59 16.44 10.26
CA PRO A 146 14.80 16.96 10.89
C PRO A 146 16.02 16.07 10.70
N ALA A 147 15.86 14.73 10.77
CA ALA A 147 16.96 13.79 10.56
C ALA A 147 17.55 13.90 9.14
N VAL A 148 16.69 13.93 8.12
CA VAL A 148 17.11 14.13 6.72
C VAL A 148 17.72 15.51 6.52
N GLN A 149 17.18 16.54 7.16
CA GLN A 149 17.75 17.90 7.09
C GLN A 149 19.15 17.95 7.71
N ALA A 150 19.38 17.30 8.85
CA ALA A 150 20.69 17.20 9.49
C ALA A 150 21.67 16.42 8.61
N MET A 151 21.20 15.31 8.01
CA MET A 151 21.99 14.49 7.08
C MET A 151 22.46 15.31 5.86
N VAL A 152 21.57 16.05 5.21
CA VAL A 152 21.89 16.85 4.02
C VAL A 152 22.80 18.05 4.36
N LYS A 153 22.72 18.59 5.58
CA LYS A 153 23.59 19.68 6.05
C LYS A 153 25.00 19.22 6.41
N SER A 154 25.23 17.91 6.60
CA SER A 154 26.55 17.39 6.94
C SER A 154 27.54 17.61 5.79
N ASP A 155 28.82 17.85 6.14
CA ASP A 155 29.86 18.15 5.16
C ASP A 155 30.15 16.98 4.23
N PHE A 156 29.90 15.75 4.67
CA PHE A 156 30.00 14.55 3.85
C PHE A 156 29.05 14.62 2.62
N PHE A 157 27.77 14.92 2.83
CA PHE A 157 26.79 15.00 1.74
C PHE A 157 27.03 16.20 0.82
N LYS A 158 27.49 17.34 1.36
CA LYS A 158 27.83 18.50 0.55
C LYS A 158 29.05 18.25 -0.35
N THR A 159 30.07 17.57 0.17
CA THR A 159 31.33 17.35 -0.53
C THR A 159 31.26 16.17 -1.51
N VAL A 160 30.66 15.04 -1.10
CA VAL A 160 30.63 13.81 -1.89
C VAL A 160 29.53 13.81 -2.95
N LEU A 161 28.33 14.28 -2.60
CA LEU A 161 27.15 14.24 -3.48
C LEU A 161 26.84 15.60 -4.14
N HIS A 162 27.65 16.63 -3.90
CA HIS A 162 27.47 17.98 -4.46
C HIS A 162 26.05 18.54 -4.27
N ILE A 163 25.36 18.16 -3.19
CA ILE A 163 23.99 18.57 -2.92
C ILE A 163 24.01 20.01 -2.37
N LYS A 164 23.69 20.96 -3.24
CA LYS A 164 23.52 22.37 -2.88
C LYS A 164 22.16 22.60 -2.25
N GLY A 165 22.07 22.48 -0.92
CA GLY A 165 20.89 22.87 -0.16
C GLY A 165 19.69 21.94 -0.38
N GLY A 166 19.38 21.08 0.60
CA GLY A 166 18.16 20.27 0.65
C GLY A 166 17.29 20.72 1.82
N LYS A 167 15.98 20.72 1.62
CA LYS A 167 15.01 20.85 2.71
C LYS A 167 14.74 19.44 3.23
N GLY A 168 14.52 19.28 4.53
CA GLY A 168 14.15 17.99 5.10
C GLY A 168 12.83 17.42 4.54
N MET A 169 11.88 18.31 4.19
CA MET A 169 10.68 17.94 3.43
C MET A 169 11.06 17.75 1.96
N SER A 170 11.08 16.50 1.51
CA SER A 170 11.64 16.12 0.22
C SER A 170 11.11 14.79 -0.31
N LEU A 171 11.40 14.52 -1.58
CA LEU A 171 11.14 13.23 -2.23
C LEU A 171 11.75 12.08 -1.41
N PHE A 172 12.99 12.22 -0.96
CA PHE A 172 13.67 11.18 -0.17
C PHE A 172 12.92 10.87 1.13
N THR A 173 12.53 11.89 1.90
CA THR A 173 11.78 11.71 3.16
C THR A 173 10.44 11.04 2.92
N ALA A 174 9.70 11.47 1.89
CA ALA A 174 8.44 10.87 1.51
C ALA A 174 8.61 9.41 1.08
N SER A 175 9.65 9.09 0.29
CA SER A 175 9.94 7.72 -0.15
C SER A 175 10.28 6.79 1.01
N VAL A 176 11.10 7.23 1.96
CA VAL A 176 11.46 6.45 3.14
C VAL A 176 10.23 6.20 4.02
N LEU A 177 9.44 7.23 4.27
CA LEU A 177 8.21 7.12 5.06
C LEU A 177 7.22 6.13 4.42
N LEU A 178 6.97 6.27 3.13
CA LEU A 178 6.12 5.34 2.39
C LEU A 178 6.71 3.92 2.38
N GLY A 179 8.02 3.79 2.21
CA GLY A 179 8.73 2.51 2.31
C GLY A 179 8.43 1.79 3.62
N ILE A 180 8.47 2.52 4.75
CA ILE A 180 8.09 1.97 6.07
C ILE A 180 6.61 1.59 6.11
N MET A 181 5.73 2.40 5.56
CA MET A 181 4.27 2.18 5.60
C MET A 181 3.82 0.97 4.78
N ILE A 182 4.55 0.60 3.72
CA ILE A 182 4.22 -0.59 2.90
C ILE A 182 4.79 -1.89 3.47
N LEU A 183 5.75 -1.84 4.41
CA LEU A 183 6.37 -3.01 5.02
C LEU A 183 5.36 -4.03 5.56
N PRO A 184 4.36 -3.65 6.37
CA PRO A 184 3.42 -4.61 6.92
C PRO A 184 2.67 -5.40 5.85
N THR A 185 2.27 -4.75 4.77
CA THR A 185 1.57 -5.38 3.64
C THR A 185 2.48 -6.39 2.94
N ILE A 186 3.70 -5.98 2.59
CA ILE A 186 4.66 -6.84 1.90
C ILE A 186 5.06 -8.03 2.77
N ILE A 187 5.36 -7.78 4.06
CA ILE A 187 5.76 -8.83 5.00
C ILE A 187 4.65 -9.86 5.16
N THR A 188 3.43 -9.41 5.46
CA THR A 188 2.33 -10.32 5.76
C THR A 188 1.94 -11.17 4.56
N VAL A 189 1.74 -10.54 3.39
CA VAL A 189 1.30 -11.26 2.18
C VAL A 189 2.41 -12.16 1.64
N SER A 190 3.67 -11.71 1.62
CA SER A 190 4.80 -12.54 1.20
C SER A 190 5.01 -13.73 2.14
N LYS A 191 4.95 -13.49 3.47
CA LYS A 191 5.06 -14.57 4.45
C LYS A 191 3.97 -15.62 4.27
N THR A 192 2.71 -15.21 4.14
CA THR A 192 1.59 -16.13 3.91
C THR A 192 1.80 -16.95 2.63
N SER A 193 2.31 -16.31 1.57
CA SER A 193 2.60 -16.99 0.30
C SER A 193 3.75 -18.00 0.41
N LEU A 194 4.79 -17.68 1.21
CA LEU A 194 5.90 -18.59 1.49
C LEU A 194 5.45 -19.77 2.37
N ASP A 195 4.58 -19.52 3.32
CA ASP A 195 4.04 -20.57 4.20
C ASP A 195 3.05 -21.51 3.48
N ALA A 196 2.42 -21.03 2.40
CA ALA A 196 1.50 -21.82 1.57
C ALA A 196 2.21 -22.79 0.61
N VAL A 197 3.53 -22.69 0.44
CA VAL A 197 4.30 -23.62 -0.40
C VAL A 197 4.33 -24.99 0.30
N PRO A 198 3.93 -26.10 -0.39
CA PRO A 198 3.99 -27.43 0.17
C PRO A 198 5.39 -27.79 0.69
N GLU A 199 5.46 -28.39 1.88
CA GLU A 199 6.74 -28.73 2.53
C GLU A 199 7.59 -29.69 1.69
N SER A 200 6.96 -30.49 0.83
CA SER A 200 7.65 -31.40 -0.10
C SER A 200 8.66 -30.70 -1.03
N TYR A 201 8.47 -29.42 -1.36
CA TYR A 201 9.46 -28.64 -2.13
C TYR A 201 10.74 -28.43 -1.34
N TYR A 202 10.59 -28.12 -0.06
CA TYR A 202 11.72 -27.89 0.84
C TYR A 202 12.44 -29.20 1.17
N GLU A 203 11.69 -30.25 1.59
CA GLU A 203 12.23 -31.56 1.94
C GLU A 203 12.89 -32.25 0.73
N GLY A 204 12.27 -32.17 -0.45
CA GLY A 204 12.84 -32.70 -1.69
C GLY A 204 14.19 -32.05 -2.05
N SER A 205 14.32 -30.74 -1.84
CA SER A 205 15.59 -30.03 -2.05
C SER A 205 16.66 -30.47 -1.05
N LEU A 206 16.31 -30.67 0.23
CA LEU A 206 17.22 -31.20 1.24
C LEU A 206 17.67 -32.63 0.93
N ALA A 207 16.75 -33.47 0.46
CA ALA A 207 17.03 -34.87 0.08
C ALA A 207 18.06 -34.96 -1.08
N LEU A 208 18.12 -33.94 -1.93
CA LEU A 208 19.12 -33.80 -2.97
C LEU A 208 20.45 -33.19 -2.48
N GLY A 209 20.61 -32.98 -1.17
CA GLY A 209 21.83 -32.48 -0.55
C GLY A 209 22.00 -30.96 -0.53
N ALA A 210 20.92 -30.19 -0.80
CA ALA A 210 20.98 -28.74 -0.70
C ALA A 210 21.02 -28.29 0.78
N THR A 211 21.67 -27.15 1.06
CA THR A 211 21.61 -26.54 2.40
C THR A 211 20.25 -25.90 2.65
N HIS A 212 19.95 -25.59 3.92
CA HIS A 212 18.70 -24.90 4.30
C HIS A 212 18.49 -23.61 3.51
N GLU A 213 19.49 -22.74 3.45
CA GLU A 213 19.41 -21.46 2.74
C GLU A 213 19.16 -21.68 1.25
N ARG A 214 19.90 -22.64 0.64
CA ARG A 214 19.74 -22.94 -0.77
C ARG A 214 18.36 -23.48 -1.11
N SER A 215 17.80 -24.32 -0.25
CA SER A 215 16.43 -24.85 -0.39
C SER A 215 15.39 -23.72 -0.30
N VAL A 216 15.55 -22.76 0.61
CA VAL A 216 14.65 -21.63 0.74
C VAL A 216 14.70 -20.71 -0.48
N PHE A 217 15.91 -20.32 -0.93
CA PHE A 217 16.03 -19.33 -2.01
C PHE A 217 15.82 -19.92 -3.42
N TYR A 218 16.10 -21.20 -3.64
CA TYR A 218 16.05 -21.82 -4.98
C TYR A 218 14.88 -22.79 -5.18
N ALA A 219 14.21 -23.26 -4.11
CA ALA A 219 13.02 -24.10 -4.22
C ALA A 219 11.77 -23.38 -3.69
N VAL A 220 11.75 -22.92 -2.44
CA VAL A 220 10.56 -22.37 -1.80
C VAL A 220 10.22 -20.97 -2.36
N LEU A 221 11.17 -20.06 -2.45
CA LEU A 221 10.93 -18.69 -2.91
C LEU A 221 10.45 -18.64 -4.37
N PRO A 222 11.04 -19.38 -5.33
CA PRO A 222 10.51 -19.44 -6.68
C PRO A 222 9.11 -20.06 -6.76
N ALA A 223 8.79 -21.03 -5.92
CA ALA A 223 7.44 -21.60 -5.85
C ALA A 223 6.41 -20.59 -5.34
N ALA A 224 6.81 -19.69 -4.42
CA ALA A 224 5.96 -18.62 -3.87
C ALA A 224 5.92 -17.35 -4.75
N LYS A 225 6.61 -17.29 -5.89
CA LYS A 225 6.83 -16.05 -6.66
C LYS A 225 5.56 -15.27 -7.02
N SER A 226 4.48 -15.97 -7.36
CA SER A 226 3.19 -15.34 -7.72
C SER A 226 2.58 -14.59 -6.53
N GLY A 227 2.63 -15.17 -5.34
CA GLY A 227 2.16 -14.53 -4.12
C GLY A 227 3.07 -13.39 -3.65
N VAL A 228 4.39 -13.53 -3.80
CA VAL A 228 5.35 -12.45 -3.54
C VAL A 228 5.14 -11.28 -4.49
N LEU A 229 4.93 -11.53 -5.78
CA LEU A 229 4.57 -10.48 -6.73
C LEU A 229 3.26 -9.78 -6.36
N SER A 230 2.24 -10.54 -5.94
CA SER A 230 0.99 -9.96 -5.45
C SER A 230 1.20 -9.06 -4.23
N ALA A 231 2.08 -9.44 -3.30
CA ALA A 231 2.45 -8.62 -2.15
C ALA A 231 3.08 -7.29 -2.57
N VAL A 232 3.98 -7.32 -3.56
CA VAL A 232 4.61 -6.12 -4.12
C VAL A 232 3.59 -5.23 -4.81
N ILE A 233 2.71 -5.78 -5.64
CA ILE A 233 1.65 -5.03 -6.32
C ILE A 233 0.70 -4.36 -5.32
N LEU A 234 0.31 -5.07 -4.25
CA LEU A 234 -0.50 -4.49 -3.17
C LEU A 234 0.24 -3.36 -2.45
N GLY A 235 1.54 -3.53 -2.20
CA GLY A 235 2.39 -2.48 -1.64
C GLY A 235 2.48 -1.24 -2.55
N ILE A 236 2.63 -1.43 -3.85
CA ILE A 236 2.62 -0.35 -4.86
C ILE A 236 1.28 0.38 -4.85
N GLY A 237 0.17 -0.36 -4.89
CA GLY A 237 -1.17 0.23 -4.86
C GLY A 237 -1.39 1.10 -3.61
N ARG A 238 -0.93 0.62 -2.44
CA ARG A 238 -0.96 1.39 -1.20
C ARG A 238 -0.09 2.64 -1.26
N ALA A 239 1.12 2.55 -1.81
CA ALA A 239 2.04 3.69 -1.93
C ALA A 239 1.50 4.78 -2.87
N ILE A 240 0.94 4.41 -4.02
CA ILE A 240 0.36 5.36 -4.99
C ILE A 240 -0.86 6.08 -4.39
N GLY A 241 -1.69 5.36 -3.63
CA GLY A 241 -2.89 5.90 -3.00
C GLY A 241 -2.64 6.73 -1.74
N GLU A 242 -1.41 6.71 -1.19
CA GLU A 242 -1.13 7.44 0.05
C GLU A 242 -1.19 8.95 -0.15
N THR A 243 -1.91 9.61 0.72
CA THR A 243 -2.20 11.04 0.61
C THR A 243 -1.70 11.83 1.82
N MET A 244 -2.25 11.52 3.01
CA MET A 244 -2.06 12.36 4.19
C MET A 244 -0.63 12.36 4.71
N ALA A 245 0.02 11.19 4.75
CA ALA A 245 1.41 11.12 5.17
C ALA A 245 2.33 11.88 4.22
N VAL A 246 2.07 11.79 2.90
CA VAL A 246 2.86 12.48 1.87
C VAL A 246 2.68 14.00 1.95
N VAL A 247 1.43 14.50 2.11
CA VAL A 247 1.14 15.94 2.29
C VAL A 247 2.01 16.55 3.39
N MET A 248 2.24 15.81 4.48
CA MET A 248 2.98 16.31 5.64
C MET A 248 4.51 16.37 5.45
N VAL A 249 5.08 15.49 4.61
CA VAL A 249 6.55 15.35 4.51
C VAL A 249 7.15 15.65 3.15
N ALA A 250 6.35 15.76 2.08
CA ALA A 250 6.83 15.93 0.72
C ALA A 250 7.17 17.39 0.35
N GLY A 251 6.72 18.37 1.14
CA GLY A 251 7.01 19.81 0.91
C GLY A 251 6.10 20.49 -0.10
N ASN A 252 5.16 19.77 -0.71
CA ASN A 252 4.01 20.25 -1.51
C ASN A 252 4.33 21.25 -2.64
N GLN A 253 5.49 21.16 -3.27
CA GLN A 253 5.90 22.02 -4.37
C GLN A 253 5.29 21.56 -5.70
N THR A 254 4.77 22.51 -6.50
CA THR A 254 4.03 22.24 -7.75
C THR A 254 4.91 22.22 -9.00
N TRP A 255 6.20 22.50 -8.88
CA TRP A 255 7.12 22.45 -10.03
C TRP A 255 7.74 21.07 -10.21
N MET A 256 8.39 20.88 -11.36
CA MET A 256 9.06 19.61 -11.71
C MET A 256 10.09 19.23 -10.65
N PRO A 257 10.05 17.99 -10.14
CA PRO A 257 11.04 17.48 -9.19
C PRO A 257 12.40 17.35 -9.89
N LYS A 258 13.41 18.10 -9.41
CA LYS A 258 14.77 18.15 -9.99
C LYS A 258 15.81 17.39 -9.17
N GLY A 259 15.44 16.84 -8.01
CA GLY A 259 16.38 16.13 -7.14
C GLY A 259 15.73 15.45 -5.95
N LEU A 260 16.45 14.48 -5.37
CA LEU A 260 15.99 13.64 -4.25
C LEU A 260 15.65 14.43 -2.99
N PHE A 261 16.36 15.52 -2.72
CA PHE A 261 16.22 16.35 -1.51
C PHE A 261 15.43 17.63 -1.74
N GLN A 262 14.64 17.65 -2.82
CA GLN A 262 13.70 18.74 -3.10
C GLN A 262 12.27 18.31 -2.79
N GLY A 263 11.46 19.30 -2.41
CA GLY A 263 10.02 19.08 -2.22
C GLY A 263 9.33 18.80 -3.55
N LEU A 264 8.24 18.07 -3.47
CA LEU A 264 7.37 17.78 -4.60
C LEU A 264 5.91 17.67 -4.13
N ARG A 265 5.00 17.55 -5.08
CA ARG A 265 3.59 17.28 -4.81
C ARG A 265 3.16 16.04 -5.59
N THR A 266 2.43 15.13 -4.95
CA THR A 266 1.82 13.97 -5.63
C THR A 266 0.42 14.31 -6.13
N MET A 267 -0.14 13.49 -7.02
CA MET A 267 -1.50 13.68 -7.52
C MET A 267 -2.54 13.65 -6.39
N THR A 268 -2.45 12.66 -5.51
CA THR A 268 -3.35 12.51 -4.36
C THR A 268 -3.23 13.68 -3.38
N SER A 269 -2.00 14.14 -3.11
CA SER A 269 -1.75 15.33 -2.29
C SER A 269 -2.32 16.60 -2.93
N ASN A 270 -2.22 16.73 -4.26
CA ASN A 270 -2.78 17.86 -4.98
C ASN A 270 -4.30 17.93 -4.83
N ILE A 271 -5.00 16.80 -5.00
CA ILE A 271 -6.46 16.73 -4.83
C ILE A 271 -6.88 17.25 -3.45
N VAL A 272 -6.24 16.77 -2.38
CA VAL A 272 -6.61 17.15 -1.00
C VAL A 272 -6.28 18.61 -0.71
N ILE A 273 -5.14 19.12 -1.19
CA ILE A 273 -4.75 20.51 -0.93
C ILE A 273 -5.66 21.47 -1.69
N GLU A 274 -5.99 21.19 -2.95
CA GLU A 274 -6.81 22.06 -3.79
C GLU A 274 -8.31 21.93 -3.50
N MET A 275 -8.78 20.83 -2.93
CA MET A 275 -10.19 20.56 -2.70
C MET A 275 -10.88 21.65 -1.87
N GLY A 276 -10.17 22.32 -0.96
CA GLY A 276 -10.70 23.40 -0.14
C GLY A 276 -10.72 24.78 -0.85
N TYR A 277 -10.06 24.89 -1.99
CA TYR A 277 -9.86 26.15 -2.71
C TYR A 277 -10.33 26.11 -4.16
N ALA A 278 -10.75 24.94 -4.65
CA ALA A 278 -11.22 24.78 -6.03
C ALA A 278 -12.48 25.62 -6.22
N ALA A 279 -12.40 26.61 -7.13
CA ALA A 279 -13.58 27.31 -7.63
C ALA A 279 -14.25 26.46 -8.71
N ASP A 280 -15.57 26.66 -8.90
CA ASP A 280 -16.31 26.05 -10.00
C ASP A 280 -15.74 26.52 -11.34
N LEU A 281 -15.37 25.58 -12.22
CA LEU A 281 -14.80 25.80 -13.55
C LEU A 281 -15.88 25.76 -14.66
#